data_970b3531a500c09a99889b7ff479b7a3
#
_entry.id   970b3531a500c09a99889b7ff479b7a3
#
_cell.length_a   1.000
_cell.length_b   1.000
_cell.length_c   1.000
_cell.angle_alpha   90.00
_cell.angle_beta   90.00
_cell.angle_gamma   90.00
#
_symmetry.space_group_name_H-M   'P 1'
#
loop_
_entity.id
_entity.type
_entity.pdbx_description
1 polymer ?
#
loop_
_entity_poly.entity_id
_entity_poly.type
_entity_poly.pdbx_seq_one_letter_code
_entity_poly.pdbx_strand_id
1 'polypeptide(L)' 'MEKTTRLTLGQIVKATRGRDEGKVFVIKEIVDDKMVKIVDGKTRTLEKPKLKKVSHLII' A
#
# COMPACT_ATOMS: atom_id res chain seq x y z
N MET A 1 -18.49 10.77 13.69
CA MET A 1 -17.24 11.04 13.33
C MET A 1 -16.75 10.18 12.27
N GLU A 2 -16.13 10.66 11.40
CA GLU A 2 -15.68 9.87 10.40
C GLU A 2 -14.34 9.43 10.73
N LYS A 3 -14.01 8.29 10.32
CA LYS A 3 -12.77 7.81 10.47
C LYS A 3 -11.99 8.10 9.30
N THR A 4 -11.04 8.78 9.43
CA THR A 4 -10.22 9.13 8.32
C THR A 4 -8.92 8.41 8.39
N THR A 5 -8.60 7.70 7.33
CA THR A 5 -7.33 7.03 7.23
C THR A 5 -6.43 7.95 6.44
N ARG A 6 -5.37 8.42 7.07
CA ARG A 6 -4.45 9.26 6.36
C ARG A 6 -3.38 8.45 5.71
N LEU A 7 -3.26 8.60 4.41
CA LEU A 7 -2.25 7.90 3.65
C LEU A 7 -1.05 8.81 3.50
N THR A 8 0.12 8.30 3.79
CA THR A 8 1.33 9.09 3.74
C THR A 8 2.38 8.36 2.92
N LEU A 9 3.08 9.10 2.07
CA LEU A 9 4.17 8.50 1.31
C LEU A 9 5.24 8.02 2.29
N GLY A 10 5.78 6.85 2.02
CA GLY A 10 6.77 6.25 2.91
C GLY A 10 6.17 5.49 4.06
N GLN A 11 4.86 5.45 4.17
CA GLN A 11 4.22 4.75 5.26
C GLN A 11 4.30 3.24 5.07
N ILE A 12 4.53 2.52 6.15
CA ILE A 12 4.59 1.06 6.11
C ILE A 12 3.19 0.50 6.25
N VAL A 13 2.82 -0.40 5.36
CA VAL A 13 1.50 -1.02 5.37
C VAL A 13 1.66 -2.52 5.22
N LYS A 14 0.64 -3.26 5.62
CA LYS A 14 0.64 -4.71 5.51
C LYS A 14 -0.54 -5.14 4.64
N ALA A 15 -0.27 -6.01 3.68
CA ALA A 15 -1.33 -6.51 2.81
C ALA A 15 -2.17 -7.52 3.56
N THR A 16 -3.50 -7.43 3.41
CA THR A 16 -4.42 -8.32 4.10
C THR A 16 -5.15 -9.25 3.16
N ARG A 17 -4.93 -9.11 1.86
CA ARG A 17 -5.61 -9.95 0.89
C ARG A 17 -4.73 -10.25 -0.30
N GLY A 18 -5.07 -11.30 -1.00
CA GLY A 18 -4.40 -11.67 -2.23
C GLY A 18 -3.13 -12.43 -1.98
N ARG A 19 -2.32 -12.55 -3.03
CA ARG A 19 -1.11 -13.33 -2.94
C ARG A 19 -0.09 -12.72 -2.00
N ASP A 20 -0.19 -11.41 -1.79
CA ASP A 20 0.76 -10.72 -0.94
C ASP A 20 0.30 -10.65 0.51
N GLU A 21 -0.76 -11.37 0.86
CA GLU A 21 -1.29 -11.32 2.21
C GLU A 21 -0.21 -11.60 3.23
N GLY A 22 -0.12 -10.75 4.24
CA GLY A 22 0.88 -10.90 5.29
C GLY A 22 2.19 -10.20 5.01
N LYS A 23 2.41 -9.73 3.78
CA LYS A 23 3.65 -9.07 3.46
C LYS A 23 3.57 -7.60 3.77
N VAL A 24 4.71 -7.01 4.05
CA VAL A 24 4.81 -5.60 4.42
C VAL A 24 5.37 -4.82 3.26
N PHE A 25 4.79 -3.65 3.02
CA PHE A 25 5.18 -2.80 1.91
C PHE A 25 5.30 -1.36 2.38
N VAL A 26 5.80 -0.51 1.49
CA VAL A 26 5.89 0.91 1.75
C VAL A 26 5.11 1.62 0.66
N ILE A 27 4.34 2.62 1.03
CA ILE A 27 3.57 3.39 0.04
C ILE A 27 4.52 4.30 -0.71
N LYS A 28 4.56 4.11 -2.03
CA LYS A 28 5.40 4.92 -2.88
C LYS A 28 4.63 6.07 -3.50
N GLU A 29 3.38 5.83 -3.84
CA GLU A 29 2.59 6.85 -4.50
C GLU A 29 1.12 6.68 -4.12
N ILE A 30 0.44 7.79 -3.91
CA ILE A 30 -0.99 7.77 -3.60
C ILE A 30 -1.69 8.19 -4.88
N VAL A 31 -2.43 7.25 -5.47
CA VAL A 31 -3.14 7.51 -6.72
C VAL A 31 -4.41 8.28 -6.44
N ASP A 32 -5.18 7.80 -5.46
CA ASP A 32 -6.38 8.49 -5.02
C ASP A 32 -6.73 7.95 -3.64
N ASP A 33 -7.91 8.26 -3.13
CA ASP A 33 -8.28 7.86 -1.78
C ASP A 33 -8.54 6.35 -1.65
N LYS A 34 -8.55 5.63 -2.74
CA LYS A 34 -8.81 4.19 -2.71
C LYS A 34 -7.64 3.35 -3.19
N MET A 35 -6.72 3.93 -3.92
CA MET A 35 -5.62 3.18 -4.54
C MET A 35 -4.29 3.81 -4.25
N VAL A 36 -3.30 2.95 -4.02
CA VAL A 36 -1.94 3.40 -3.79
C VAL A 36 -1.00 2.48 -4.54
N LYS A 37 0.22 2.95 -4.76
CA LYS A 37 1.26 2.11 -5.33
C LYS A 37 2.23 1.80 -4.21
N ILE A 38 2.57 0.53 -4.07
CA ILE A 38 3.40 0.05 -2.97
C ILE A 38 4.61 -0.70 -3.50
N VAL A 39 5.66 -0.71 -2.71
CA VAL A 39 6.91 -1.39 -3.06
C VAL A 39 7.41 -2.14 -1.85
N ASP A 40 8.21 -3.18 -2.07
CA ASP A 40 8.83 -3.90 -0.97
C ASP A 40 10.34 -4.01 -1.16
N GLY A 41 10.85 -3.46 -2.27
CA GLY A 41 12.28 -3.48 -2.50
C GLY A 41 12.80 -4.77 -3.10
N LYS A 42 11.94 -5.75 -3.26
CA LYS A 42 12.36 -7.04 -3.83
C LYS A 42 11.55 -7.35 -5.07
N THR A 43 10.34 -7.85 -4.90
CA THR A 43 9.50 -8.17 -6.03
C THR A 43 8.77 -6.95 -6.55
N ARG A 44 8.51 -5.98 -5.66
CA ARG A 44 7.85 -4.73 -6.07
C ARG A 44 8.84 -3.61 -5.84
N THR A 45 9.50 -3.20 -6.90
CA THR A 45 10.56 -2.21 -6.80
C THR A 45 10.03 -0.82 -7.13
N LEU A 46 10.87 0.18 -6.95
CA LEU A 46 10.50 1.56 -7.29
C LEU A 46 10.16 1.70 -8.76
N GLU A 47 10.80 0.89 -9.60
CA GLU A 47 10.54 0.95 -11.03
C GLU A 47 9.25 0.23 -11.41
N LYS A 48 8.86 -0.74 -10.63
CA LYS A 48 7.66 -1.51 -10.91
C LYS A 48 6.83 -1.69 -9.65
N PRO A 49 6.27 -0.60 -9.14
CA PRO A 49 5.46 -0.70 -7.93
C PRO A 49 4.15 -1.42 -8.24
N LYS A 50 3.54 -1.96 -7.20
CA LYS A 50 2.28 -2.63 -7.35
C LYS A 50 1.14 -1.70 -7.01
N LEU A 51 0.11 -1.69 -7.83
CA LEU A 51 -1.10 -0.93 -7.56
C LEU A 51 -1.96 -1.77 -6.63
N LYS A 52 -2.39 -1.20 -5.52
CA LYS A 52 -3.13 -1.95 -4.52
C LYS A 52 -4.25 -1.10 -3.94
N LYS A 53 -5.38 -1.74 -3.62
CA LYS A 53 -6.49 -1.04 -2.99
C LYS A 53 -6.17 -0.79 -1.53
N VAL A 54 -6.47 0.40 -1.06
CA VAL A 54 -6.25 0.75 0.34
C VAL A 54 -7.02 -0.18 1.27
N SER A 55 -8.21 -0.60 0.86
CA SER A 55 -9.03 -1.49 1.70
C SER A 55 -8.37 -2.85 1.92
N HIS A 56 -7.36 -3.20 1.14
CA HIS A 56 -6.66 -4.47 1.30
C HIS A 56 -5.37 -4.29 2.09
N LEU A 57 -5.20 -3.15 2.75
CA LEU A 57 -4.00 -2.86 3.52
C LEU A 57 -4.35 -2.45 4.94
N ILE A 58 -3.44 -2.74 5.84
CA ILE A 58 -3.52 -2.25 7.21
C ILE A 58 -2.43 -1.20 7.34
N ILE A 59 -2.83 -0.05 7.76
CA ILE A 59 -1.91 1.08 7.89
C ILE A 59 -1.17 1.00 9.24
#